data_269a4ec9862751e09757999b73db85e1
#
_entry.id   269a4ec9862751e09757999b73db85e1
#
_cell.length_a   1.000
_cell.length_b   1.000
_cell.length_c   1.000
_cell.angle_alpha   90.00
_cell.angle_beta   90.00
_cell.angle_gamma   90.00
#
_symmetry.space_group_name_H-M   'P 1'
#
loop_
_entity.id
_entity.type
_entity.pdbx_description
1 polymer ?
#
loop_
_entity_poly.entity_id
_entity_poly.type
_entity_poly.pdbx_seq_one_letter_code
_entity_poly.pdbx_strand_id
1 'polypeptide(L)'
;MKSSKFNYFIPHKGKYIFFNGMSKRFFFVSEKNYATFLDVVSHPDTNSYAQRYAPFLERMKREGFVLDKDTDETELLRKKFEAQRNEDLYMLMILPTYRCNLSCWYCIQEHQNVNLTDEMVVRIKRHIKKYLTESGVKRFRLSWFGGEPLIAYKHLVDITSYAQSFCKKHHITYFSDVTTNSLLLTPDRIVELGNIGVRMFQITI
;
A
#
# COMPACT_ATOMS: atom_id res chain seq x y z
N MET A 1 -7.62 32.35 -3.09
CA MET A 1 -7.21 30.98 -3.41
C MET A 1 -5.69 30.83 -3.24
N LYS A 2 -5.18 29.61 -3.15
CA LYS A 2 -3.74 29.31 -3.14
C LYS A 2 -3.42 28.04 -3.93
N SER A 3 -2.20 27.96 -4.44
CA SER A 3 -1.69 26.72 -5.07
C SER A 3 -1.54 25.61 -4.04
N SER A 4 -1.86 24.37 -4.41
CA SER A 4 -1.58 23.22 -3.56
C SER A 4 -0.07 22.97 -3.45
N LYS A 5 0.40 22.59 -2.25
CA LYS A 5 1.79 22.20 -1.99
C LYS A 5 2.18 20.90 -2.69
N PHE A 6 1.19 20.12 -3.12
CA PHE A 6 1.37 18.82 -3.77
C PHE A 6 1.36 18.90 -5.30
N ASN A 7 1.50 20.10 -5.87
CA ASN A 7 1.61 20.32 -7.30
C ASN A 7 3.04 20.09 -7.78
N TYR A 8 3.19 19.30 -8.85
CA TYR A 8 4.45 18.99 -9.49
C TYR A 8 4.36 19.21 -10.99
N PHE A 9 5.43 19.77 -11.58
CA PHE A 9 5.60 19.90 -13.00
C PHE A 9 6.72 18.97 -13.44
N ILE A 10 6.43 18.02 -14.31
CA ILE A 10 7.35 17.00 -14.78
C ILE A 10 7.54 17.17 -16.27
N PRO A 11 8.74 17.51 -16.78
CA PRO A 11 9.00 17.62 -18.21
C PRO A 11 8.90 16.23 -18.88
N HIS A 12 8.22 16.17 -20.03
CA HIS A 12 8.05 14.94 -20.79
C HIS A 12 7.87 15.19 -22.27
N LYS A 13 8.85 14.83 -23.10
CA LYS A 13 8.79 14.84 -24.59
C LYS A 13 8.19 16.15 -25.17
N GLY A 14 8.76 17.31 -24.84
CA GLY A 14 8.30 18.62 -25.33
C GLY A 14 6.97 19.10 -24.77
N LYS A 15 6.52 18.51 -23.66
CA LYS A 15 5.34 18.90 -22.87
C LYS A 15 5.68 18.82 -21.40
N TYR A 16 4.78 19.28 -20.54
CA TYR A 16 4.86 19.11 -19.11
C TYR A 16 3.66 18.30 -18.61
N ILE A 17 3.91 17.38 -17.71
CA ILE A 17 2.87 16.74 -16.92
C ILE A 17 2.68 17.58 -15.67
N PHE A 18 1.51 18.16 -15.50
CA PHE A 18 1.11 18.79 -14.27
C PHE A 18 0.37 17.77 -13.41
N PHE A 19 0.95 17.41 -12.28
CA PHE A 19 0.46 16.34 -11.40
C PHE A 19 0.23 16.88 -10.00
N ASN A 20 -0.89 16.51 -9.37
CA ASN A 20 -1.11 16.77 -7.96
C ASN A 20 -1.06 15.46 -7.16
N GLY A 21 -0.09 15.37 -6.26
CA GLY A 21 0.17 14.16 -5.47
C GLY A 21 -0.94 13.78 -4.49
N MET A 22 -1.72 14.77 -4.01
CA MET A 22 -2.81 14.52 -3.07
C MET A 22 -4.09 14.03 -3.77
N SER A 23 -4.50 14.68 -4.85
CA SER A 23 -5.69 14.30 -5.64
C SER A 23 -5.40 13.17 -6.64
N LYS A 24 -4.12 12.89 -6.93
CA LYS A 24 -3.63 11.95 -7.96
C LYS A 24 -4.14 12.27 -9.37
N ARG A 25 -4.53 13.53 -9.61
CA ARG A 25 -4.94 14.01 -10.91
C ARG A 25 -3.75 14.54 -11.68
N PHE A 26 -3.81 14.45 -13.01
CA PHE A 26 -2.81 15.01 -13.89
C PHE A 26 -3.40 15.44 -15.23
N PHE A 27 -2.70 16.33 -15.92
CA PHE A 27 -2.94 16.68 -17.32
C PHE A 27 -1.66 17.17 -17.99
N PHE A 28 -1.68 17.17 -19.30
CA PHE A 28 -0.55 17.64 -20.09
C PHE A 28 -0.69 19.13 -20.38
N VAL A 29 0.41 19.83 -20.21
CA VAL A 29 0.55 21.24 -20.57
C VAL A 29 1.58 21.34 -21.70
N SER A 30 1.25 22.02 -22.78
CA SER A 30 2.21 22.26 -23.85
C SER A 30 3.31 23.22 -23.39
N GLU A 31 4.49 23.09 -23.94
CA GLU A 31 5.63 23.95 -23.62
C GLU A 31 5.29 25.43 -23.83
N LYS A 32 4.54 25.77 -24.91
CA LYS A 32 4.05 27.11 -25.19
C LYS A 32 3.21 27.71 -24.07
N ASN A 33 2.43 26.91 -23.38
CA ASN A 33 1.49 27.35 -22.36
C ASN A 33 2.03 27.17 -20.92
N TYR A 34 3.21 26.56 -20.79
CA TYR A 34 3.75 26.21 -19.47
C TYR A 34 3.93 27.40 -18.54
N ALA A 35 4.58 28.47 -19.02
CA ALA A 35 4.85 29.65 -18.19
C ALA A 35 3.53 30.33 -17.73
N THR A 36 2.56 30.50 -18.65
CA THR A 36 1.25 31.07 -18.31
C THR A 36 0.48 30.18 -17.35
N PHE A 37 0.53 28.87 -17.57
CA PHE A 37 -0.15 27.90 -16.72
C PHE A 37 0.43 27.88 -15.29
N LEU A 38 1.75 27.85 -15.19
CA LEU A 38 2.45 27.89 -13.92
C LEU A 38 2.11 29.16 -13.14
N ASP A 39 2.12 30.31 -13.80
CA ASP A 39 1.83 31.60 -13.19
C ASP A 39 0.37 31.67 -12.69
N VAL A 40 -0.60 31.25 -13.49
CA VAL A 40 -2.04 31.21 -13.10
C VAL A 40 -2.27 30.30 -11.90
N VAL A 41 -1.62 29.16 -11.84
CA VAL A 41 -1.78 28.22 -10.72
C VAL A 41 -1.04 28.68 -9.47
N SER A 42 0.10 29.34 -9.63
CA SER A 42 0.90 29.87 -8.51
C SER A 42 0.28 31.12 -7.89
N HIS A 43 -0.42 31.94 -8.70
CA HIS A 43 -1.03 33.20 -8.28
C HIS A 43 -2.53 33.26 -8.59
N PRO A 44 -3.35 32.33 -8.06
CA PRO A 44 -4.75 32.18 -8.47
C PRO A 44 -5.66 33.35 -8.06
N ASP A 45 -5.21 34.21 -7.16
CA ASP A 45 -5.96 35.39 -6.68
C ASP A 45 -5.63 36.70 -7.43
N THR A 46 -4.71 36.64 -8.40
CA THR A 46 -4.36 37.83 -9.17
C THR A 46 -5.51 38.23 -10.06
N ASN A 47 -5.99 39.47 -9.91
CA ASN A 47 -7.17 40.00 -10.62
C ASN A 47 -7.11 39.84 -12.15
N SER A 48 -5.92 39.92 -12.75
CA SER A 48 -5.71 39.67 -14.17
C SER A 48 -6.06 38.25 -14.64
N TYR A 49 -6.01 37.28 -13.74
CA TYR A 49 -6.33 35.90 -14.04
C TYR A 49 -7.73 35.47 -13.62
N ALA A 50 -8.28 36.06 -12.55
CA ALA A 50 -9.58 35.71 -12.01
C ALA A 50 -10.71 35.80 -13.04
N GLN A 51 -10.72 36.83 -13.87
CA GLN A 51 -11.75 37.02 -14.93
C GLN A 51 -11.43 36.21 -16.18
N ARG A 52 -10.19 36.27 -16.67
CA ARG A 52 -9.79 35.66 -17.95
C ARG A 52 -9.77 34.15 -17.91
N TYR A 53 -9.39 33.58 -16.79
CA TYR A 53 -9.18 32.13 -16.61
C TYR A 53 -10.13 31.51 -15.59
N ALA A 54 -11.24 32.19 -15.25
CA ALA A 54 -12.20 31.72 -14.25
C ALA A 54 -12.64 30.24 -14.45
N PRO A 55 -13.08 29.81 -15.65
CA PRO A 55 -13.48 28.40 -15.85
C PRO A 55 -12.34 27.41 -15.63
N PHE A 56 -11.12 27.83 -15.95
CA PHE A 56 -9.93 27.02 -15.75
C PHE A 56 -9.58 26.93 -14.25
N LEU A 57 -9.60 28.03 -13.51
CA LEU A 57 -9.34 28.05 -12.08
C LEU A 57 -10.39 27.23 -11.29
N GLU A 58 -11.65 27.31 -11.68
CA GLU A 58 -12.72 26.47 -11.10
C GLU A 58 -12.45 24.97 -11.33
N ARG A 59 -11.98 24.61 -12.53
CA ARG A 59 -11.54 23.24 -12.80
C ARG A 59 -10.34 22.85 -11.94
N MET A 60 -9.34 23.73 -11.81
CA MET A 60 -8.16 23.47 -10.97
C MET A 60 -8.53 23.30 -9.50
N LYS A 61 -9.50 24.09 -9.02
CA LYS A 61 -10.04 23.94 -7.67
C LYS A 61 -10.75 22.61 -7.49
N ARG A 62 -11.62 22.22 -8.39
CA ARG A 62 -12.33 20.93 -8.35
C ARG A 62 -11.38 19.73 -8.40
N GLU A 63 -10.29 19.82 -9.16
CA GLU A 63 -9.29 18.76 -9.30
C GLU A 63 -8.22 18.80 -8.18
N GLY A 64 -8.27 19.78 -7.27
CA GLY A 64 -7.39 19.89 -6.10
C GLY A 64 -6.03 20.53 -6.35
N PHE A 65 -5.81 21.20 -7.49
CA PHE A 65 -4.56 21.92 -7.78
C PHE A 65 -4.54 23.33 -7.17
N VAL A 66 -5.69 23.93 -7.02
CA VAL A 66 -5.90 25.22 -6.35
C VAL A 66 -6.88 24.99 -5.21
N LEU A 67 -6.65 25.64 -4.09
CA LEU A 67 -7.44 25.47 -2.87
C LEU A 67 -7.88 26.81 -2.32
N ASP A 68 -8.84 26.79 -1.44
CA ASP A 68 -9.20 27.97 -0.66
C ASP A 68 -8.04 28.39 0.23
N LYS A 69 -7.88 29.70 0.45
CA LYS A 69 -6.71 30.28 1.13
C LYS A 69 -6.49 29.68 2.52
N ASP A 70 -7.56 29.43 3.25
CA ASP A 70 -7.53 28.93 4.62
C ASP A 70 -7.48 27.39 4.73
N THR A 71 -7.40 26.67 3.60
CA THR A 71 -7.34 25.21 3.60
C THR A 71 -6.03 24.71 4.21
N ASP A 72 -6.09 23.95 5.28
CA ASP A 72 -4.95 23.21 5.79
C ASP A 72 -4.80 21.86 5.03
N GLU A 73 -3.81 21.78 4.16
CA GLU A 73 -3.55 20.58 3.36
C GLU A 73 -3.01 19.42 4.21
N THR A 74 -2.32 19.71 5.30
CA THR A 74 -1.82 18.71 6.23
C THR A 74 -2.99 18.04 6.94
N GLU A 75 -3.94 18.83 7.37
CA GLU A 75 -5.18 18.34 8.00
C GLU A 75 -6.04 17.55 7.01
N LEU A 76 -6.17 18.01 5.76
CA LEU A 76 -6.86 17.24 4.72
C LEU A 76 -6.20 15.89 4.46
N LEU A 77 -4.88 15.86 4.42
CA LEU A 77 -4.11 14.63 4.26
C LEU A 77 -4.31 13.70 5.45
N ARG A 78 -4.24 14.23 6.67
CA ARG A 78 -4.50 13.49 7.91
C ARG A 78 -5.89 12.84 7.89
N LYS A 79 -6.94 13.60 7.59
CA LYS A 79 -8.31 13.09 7.47
C LYS A 79 -8.45 12.02 6.39
N LYS A 80 -7.76 12.18 5.26
CA LYS A 80 -7.76 11.18 4.19
C LYS A 80 -7.12 9.86 4.64
N PHE A 81 -5.99 9.92 5.37
CA PHE A 81 -5.36 8.72 5.92
C PHE A 81 -6.22 8.08 7.01
N GLU A 82 -6.82 8.88 7.89
CA GLU A 82 -7.73 8.36 8.92
C GLU A 82 -8.97 7.68 8.31
N ALA A 83 -9.57 8.28 7.28
CA ALA A 83 -10.69 7.66 6.56
C ALA A 83 -10.31 6.36 5.83
N GLN A 84 -9.03 6.18 5.47
CA GLN A 84 -8.51 4.95 4.87
C GLN A 84 -8.04 3.92 5.92
N ARG A 85 -7.96 4.32 7.19
CA ARG A 85 -7.54 3.46 8.27
C ARG A 85 -8.64 2.44 8.57
N ASN A 86 -8.36 1.20 8.23
CA ASN A 86 -9.25 0.09 8.57
C ASN A 86 -9.02 -0.32 10.04
N GLU A 87 -9.66 0.38 10.97
CA GLU A 87 -9.50 0.14 12.41
C GLU A 87 -9.94 -1.27 12.84
N ASP A 88 -10.79 -1.90 12.04
CA ASP A 88 -11.26 -3.26 12.26
C ASP A 88 -10.41 -4.35 11.61
N LEU A 89 -9.30 -3.97 10.92
CA LEU A 89 -8.37 -4.87 10.26
C LEU A 89 -7.01 -4.89 10.97
N TYR A 90 -6.61 -6.04 11.44
CA TYR A 90 -5.22 -6.31 11.82
C TYR A 90 -4.47 -6.99 10.68
N MET A 91 -3.28 -6.49 10.36
CA MET A 91 -2.38 -7.10 9.37
C MET A 91 -1.08 -7.50 10.06
N LEU A 92 -0.70 -8.76 9.91
CA LEU A 92 0.59 -9.29 10.37
C LEU A 92 1.34 -9.83 9.16
N MET A 93 2.53 -9.28 8.89
CA MET A 93 3.45 -9.82 7.89
C MET A 93 4.55 -10.59 8.59
N ILE A 94 4.78 -11.82 8.15
CA ILE A 94 5.83 -12.69 8.67
C ILE A 94 6.83 -12.98 7.56
N LEU A 95 8.11 -12.80 7.90
CA LEU A 95 9.25 -13.20 7.09
C LEU A 95 9.87 -14.46 7.74
N PRO A 96 9.44 -15.66 7.31
CA PRO A 96 9.85 -16.89 8.01
C PRO A 96 11.30 -17.26 7.75
N THR A 97 11.91 -16.71 6.71
CA THR A 97 13.32 -16.87 6.37
C THR A 97 13.83 -15.71 5.52
N TYR A 98 15.11 -15.38 5.66
CA TYR A 98 15.84 -14.51 4.74
C TYR A 98 16.55 -15.32 3.63
N ARG A 99 16.50 -16.64 3.67
CA ARG A 99 17.01 -17.50 2.59
C ARG A 99 16.11 -17.42 1.37
N CYS A 100 16.72 -17.46 0.19
CA CYS A 100 16.03 -17.63 -1.08
C CYS A 100 16.73 -18.70 -1.92
N ASN A 101 15.98 -19.37 -2.77
CA ASN A 101 16.49 -20.32 -3.76
C ASN A 101 16.77 -19.66 -5.12
N LEU A 102 16.63 -18.32 -5.20
CA LEU A 102 17.01 -17.50 -6.35
C LEU A 102 17.91 -16.33 -5.92
N SER A 103 18.61 -15.75 -6.89
CA SER A 103 19.43 -14.53 -6.76
C SER A 103 19.02 -13.51 -7.83
N CYS A 104 17.81 -12.97 -7.70
CA CYS A 104 17.26 -12.02 -8.67
C CYS A 104 18.07 -10.71 -8.67
N TRP A 105 18.43 -10.22 -9.84
CA TRP A 105 19.24 -9.00 -10.01
C TRP A 105 18.61 -7.71 -9.44
N TYR A 106 17.29 -7.70 -9.27
CA TYR A 106 16.52 -6.58 -8.71
C TYR A 106 16.18 -6.76 -7.22
N CYS A 107 16.63 -7.86 -6.60
CA CYS A 107 16.31 -8.14 -5.20
C CYS A 107 17.01 -7.14 -4.28
N ILE A 108 16.22 -6.46 -3.46
CA ILE A 108 16.73 -5.52 -2.46
C ILE A 108 17.08 -6.18 -1.13
N GLN A 109 16.79 -7.49 -0.97
CA GLN A 109 17.05 -8.22 0.26
C GLN A 109 18.42 -8.87 0.24
N GLU A 110 19.13 -8.75 1.35
CA GLU A 110 20.32 -9.56 1.61
C GLU A 110 19.89 -10.94 2.09
N HIS A 111 20.33 -11.97 1.34
CA HIS A 111 20.00 -13.36 1.68
C HIS A 111 20.91 -13.87 2.80
N GLN A 112 20.40 -13.89 4.01
CA GLN A 112 21.08 -14.38 5.20
C GLN A 112 20.53 -15.76 5.59
N ASN A 113 21.34 -16.58 6.27
CA ASN A 113 20.88 -17.88 6.77
C ASN A 113 20.12 -17.73 8.11
N VAL A 114 19.06 -16.90 8.08
CA VAL A 114 18.17 -16.70 9.22
C VAL A 114 16.83 -17.36 8.93
N ASN A 115 16.37 -18.19 9.84
CA ASN A 115 15.11 -18.92 9.73
C ASN A 115 14.29 -18.79 11.00
N LEU A 116 12.97 -18.87 10.84
CA LEU A 116 12.03 -18.97 11.94
C LEU A 116 12.29 -20.26 12.72
N THR A 117 12.35 -20.17 14.04
CA THR A 117 12.50 -21.34 14.93
C THR A 117 11.16 -21.79 15.50
N ASP A 118 11.08 -23.04 15.98
CA ASP A 118 9.86 -23.57 16.62
C ASP A 118 9.46 -22.71 17.84
N GLU A 119 10.42 -22.18 18.60
CA GLU A 119 10.15 -21.27 19.71
C GLU A 119 9.48 -19.96 19.22
N MET A 120 9.97 -19.38 18.12
CA MET A 120 9.37 -18.19 17.53
C MET A 120 7.96 -18.48 17.01
N VAL A 121 7.70 -19.64 16.44
CA VAL A 121 6.35 -20.10 16.04
C VAL A 121 5.39 -20.04 17.22
N VAL A 122 5.78 -20.57 18.38
CA VAL A 122 4.98 -20.53 19.60
C VAL A 122 4.70 -19.08 20.04
N ARG A 123 5.72 -18.21 19.99
CA ARG A 123 5.58 -16.78 20.33
C ARG A 123 4.63 -16.06 19.39
N ILE A 124 4.72 -16.32 18.07
CA ILE A 124 3.83 -15.74 17.07
C ILE A 124 2.38 -16.18 17.31
N LYS A 125 2.12 -17.46 17.52
CA LYS A 125 0.77 -17.95 17.83
C LYS A 125 0.20 -17.30 19.10
N ARG A 126 1.03 -17.14 20.13
CA ARG A 126 0.64 -16.44 21.36
C ARG A 126 0.30 -14.97 21.11
N HIS A 127 1.12 -14.30 20.29
CA HIS A 127 0.87 -12.92 19.89
C HIS A 127 -0.44 -12.78 19.11
N ILE A 128 -0.69 -13.62 18.11
CA ILE A 128 -1.95 -13.65 17.35
C ILE A 128 -3.13 -13.81 18.29
N LYS A 129 -3.08 -14.81 19.18
CA LYS A 129 -4.13 -15.04 20.18
C LYS A 129 -4.39 -13.81 21.05
N LYS A 130 -3.33 -13.28 21.67
CA LYS A 130 -3.43 -12.13 22.58
C LYS A 130 -4.03 -10.92 21.85
N TYR A 131 -3.45 -10.54 20.73
CA TYR A 131 -3.86 -9.34 20.00
C TYR A 131 -5.30 -9.44 19.50
N LEU A 132 -5.68 -10.55 18.86
CA LEU A 132 -7.05 -10.72 18.34
C LEU A 132 -8.10 -10.82 19.44
N THR A 133 -7.72 -11.25 20.65
CA THR A 133 -8.63 -11.27 21.79
C THR A 133 -8.84 -9.89 22.40
N GLU A 134 -7.76 -9.07 22.47
CA GLU A 134 -7.76 -7.80 23.20
C GLU A 134 -8.15 -6.59 22.34
N SER A 135 -7.91 -6.64 21.03
CA SER A 135 -8.05 -5.47 20.13
C SER A 135 -9.47 -5.22 19.62
N GLY A 136 -10.36 -6.20 19.68
CA GLY A 136 -11.70 -6.08 19.10
C GLY A 136 -11.76 -6.03 17.57
N VAL A 137 -10.65 -6.30 16.87
CA VAL A 137 -10.62 -6.33 15.39
C VAL A 137 -11.55 -7.41 14.84
N LYS A 138 -12.20 -7.11 13.71
CA LYS A 138 -13.13 -8.01 13.05
C LYS A 138 -12.53 -8.74 11.86
N ARG A 139 -11.38 -8.27 11.38
CA ARG A 139 -10.69 -8.83 10.22
C ARG A 139 -9.21 -9.02 10.53
N PHE A 140 -8.65 -10.15 10.12
CA PHE A 140 -7.23 -10.46 10.26
C PHE A 140 -6.64 -10.89 8.93
N ARG A 141 -5.56 -10.23 8.52
CA ARG A 141 -4.76 -10.60 7.36
C ARG A 141 -3.39 -11.09 7.81
N LEU A 142 -3.02 -12.29 7.37
CA LEU A 142 -1.69 -12.86 7.57
C LEU A 142 -0.96 -12.91 6.23
N SER A 143 0.09 -12.12 6.09
CA SER A 143 0.89 -12.02 4.86
C SER A 143 2.25 -12.69 5.04
N TRP A 144 2.66 -13.47 4.05
CA TRP A 144 3.94 -14.16 4.03
C TRP A 144 4.85 -13.53 3.00
N PHE A 145 6.05 -13.16 3.45
CA PHE A 145 7.09 -12.52 2.64
C PHE A 145 8.47 -13.07 3.06
N GLY A 146 9.57 -12.46 2.60
CA GLY A 146 10.93 -12.80 3.00
C GLY A 146 11.83 -13.05 1.80
N GLY A 147 12.84 -13.90 1.95
CA GLY A 147 13.58 -14.43 0.83
C GLY A 147 12.64 -15.26 -0.05
N GLU A 148 12.52 -16.56 0.27
CA GLU A 148 11.44 -17.39 -0.29
C GLU A 148 10.67 -18.04 0.88
N PRO A 149 9.43 -17.61 1.18
CA PRO A 149 8.70 -18.11 2.34
C PRO A 149 8.39 -19.61 2.29
N LEU A 150 8.27 -20.20 1.09
CA LEU A 150 8.00 -21.62 0.93
C LEU A 150 9.20 -22.54 1.29
N ILE A 151 10.39 -21.97 1.56
CA ILE A 151 11.51 -22.71 2.17
C ILE A 151 11.14 -23.14 3.60
N ALA A 152 10.42 -22.27 4.32
CA ALA A 152 9.94 -22.54 5.67
C ALA A 152 8.49 -23.08 5.70
N TYR A 153 8.12 -23.91 4.72
CA TYR A 153 6.76 -24.36 4.45
C TYR A 153 6.05 -24.91 5.69
N LYS A 154 6.72 -25.76 6.48
CA LYS A 154 6.17 -26.36 7.70
C LYS A 154 5.68 -25.29 8.68
N HIS A 155 6.49 -24.29 8.96
CA HIS A 155 6.14 -23.20 9.87
C HIS A 155 5.03 -22.29 9.30
N LEU A 156 5.07 -22.05 7.98
CA LEU A 156 4.03 -21.31 7.28
C LEU A 156 2.66 -21.98 7.43
N VAL A 157 2.58 -23.28 7.12
CA VAL A 157 1.35 -24.09 7.27
C VAL A 157 0.87 -24.09 8.72
N ASP A 158 1.77 -24.32 9.67
CA ASP A 158 1.42 -24.43 11.09
C ASP A 158 0.84 -23.12 11.67
N ILE A 159 1.46 -21.96 11.37
CA ILE A 159 0.94 -20.66 11.84
C ILE A 159 -0.35 -20.30 11.11
N THR A 160 -0.43 -20.55 9.79
CA THR A 160 -1.61 -20.21 8.98
C THR A 160 -2.84 -21.01 9.42
N SER A 161 -2.66 -22.34 9.63
CA SER A 161 -3.72 -23.21 10.14
C SER A 161 -4.22 -22.80 11.52
N TYR A 162 -3.27 -22.47 12.41
CA TYR A 162 -3.61 -21.94 13.74
C TYR A 162 -4.43 -20.65 13.64
N ALA A 163 -3.96 -19.70 12.84
CA ALA A 163 -4.62 -18.41 12.65
C ALA A 163 -6.03 -18.57 12.10
N GLN A 164 -6.22 -19.41 11.07
CA GLN A 164 -7.53 -19.71 10.49
C GLN A 164 -8.47 -20.32 11.53
N SER A 165 -8.02 -21.35 12.26
CA SER A 165 -8.82 -22.03 13.27
C SER A 165 -9.22 -21.10 14.40
N PHE A 166 -8.30 -20.26 14.86
CA PHE A 166 -8.56 -19.26 15.88
C PHE A 166 -9.60 -18.24 15.41
N CYS A 167 -9.42 -17.66 14.21
CA CYS A 167 -10.34 -16.68 13.65
C CYS A 167 -11.73 -17.26 13.43
N LYS A 168 -11.84 -18.50 12.91
CA LYS A 168 -13.12 -19.21 12.75
C LYS A 168 -13.86 -19.35 14.07
N LYS A 169 -13.14 -19.74 15.13
CA LYS A 169 -13.71 -19.90 16.49
C LYS A 169 -14.22 -18.57 17.06
N HIS A 170 -13.58 -17.46 16.75
CA HIS A 170 -13.87 -16.14 17.32
C HIS A 170 -14.65 -15.22 16.37
N HIS A 171 -15.18 -15.75 15.25
CA HIS A 171 -15.94 -15.00 14.25
C HIS A 171 -15.20 -13.81 13.63
N ILE A 172 -13.87 -13.94 13.50
CA ILE A 172 -13.00 -12.95 12.85
C ILE A 172 -12.86 -13.36 11.38
N THR A 173 -13.11 -12.44 10.46
CA THR A 173 -12.87 -12.68 9.03
C THR A 173 -11.37 -12.82 8.78
N TYR A 174 -10.96 -13.96 8.24
CA TYR A 174 -9.56 -14.29 8.02
C TYR A 174 -9.24 -14.49 6.54
N PHE A 175 -8.10 -13.99 6.13
CA PHE A 175 -7.47 -14.38 4.86
C PHE A 175 -5.95 -14.26 4.97
N SER A 176 -5.25 -15.04 4.16
CA SER A 176 -3.80 -15.01 4.06
C SER A 176 -3.35 -14.86 2.61
N ASP A 177 -2.15 -14.33 2.45
CA ASP A 177 -1.48 -14.21 1.16
C ASP A 177 0.00 -14.58 1.27
N VAL A 178 0.56 -15.02 0.15
CA VAL A 178 1.96 -15.43 0.04
C VAL A 178 2.60 -14.75 -1.16
N THR A 179 3.69 -14.02 -0.93
CA THR A 179 4.58 -13.55 -2.00
C THR A 179 5.69 -14.56 -2.19
N THR A 180 5.81 -15.13 -3.37
CA THR A 180 6.73 -16.24 -3.67
C THR A 180 7.28 -16.16 -5.10
N ASN A 181 8.46 -16.70 -5.33
CA ASN A 181 8.99 -16.93 -6.68
C ASN A 181 8.39 -18.17 -7.37
N SER A 182 7.47 -18.85 -6.74
CA SER A 182 6.69 -20.00 -7.20
C SER A 182 7.46 -21.31 -7.46
N LEU A 183 8.79 -21.36 -7.43
CA LEU A 183 9.55 -22.59 -7.70
C LEU A 183 9.23 -23.75 -6.75
N LEU A 184 8.80 -23.44 -5.54
CA LEU A 184 8.39 -24.41 -4.53
C LEU A 184 6.87 -24.57 -4.43
N LEU A 185 6.10 -23.90 -5.27
CA LEU A 185 4.64 -23.90 -5.26
C LEU A 185 4.09 -25.01 -6.16
N THR A 186 3.90 -26.20 -5.60
CA THR A 186 3.27 -27.33 -6.31
C THR A 186 1.76 -27.27 -6.29
N PRO A 187 1.04 -27.95 -7.21
CA PRO A 187 -0.42 -28.04 -7.16
C PRO A 187 -0.98 -28.48 -5.82
N ASP A 188 -0.38 -29.48 -5.19
CA ASP A 188 -0.80 -29.97 -3.87
C ASP A 188 -0.65 -28.91 -2.79
N ARG A 189 0.44 -28.14 -2.82
CA ARG A 189 0.66 -27.02 -1.89
C ARG A 189 -0.35 -25.89 -2.10
N ILE A 190 -0.73 -25.61 -3.34
CA ILE A 190 -1.77 -24.62 -3.62
C ILE A 190 -3.10 -25.04 -2.99
N VAL A 191 -3.47 -26.29 -3.15
CA VAL A 191 -4.71 -26.85 -2.56
C VAL A 191 -4.63 -26.82 -1.03
N GLU A 192 -3.54 -27.30 -0.44
CA GLU A 192 -3.33 -27.29 1.01
C GLU A 192 -3.40 -25.88 1.58
N LEU A 193 -2.66 -24.93 1.00
CA LEU A 193 -2.65 -23.53 1.43
C LEU A 193 -4.03 -22.87 1.26
N GLY A 194 -4.73 -23.18 0.17
CA GLY A 194 -6.11 -22.73 -0.06
C GLY A 194 -7.08 -23.20 1.03
N ASN A 195 -6.94 -24.45 1.48
CA ASN A 195 -7.77 -25.04 2.54
C ASN A 195 -7.55 -24.36 3.90
N ILE A 196 -6.37 -23.82 4.17
CA ILE A 196 -6.05 -23.10 5.40
C ILE A 196 -6.17 -21.58 5.29
N GLY A 197 -6.81 -21.07 4.24
CA GLY A 197 -7.19 -19.66 4.14
C GLY A 197 -6.23 -18.76 3.36
N VAL A 198 -5.26 -19.30 2.65
CA VAL A 198 -4.48 -18.53 1.67
C VAL A 198 -5.37 -18.26 0.44
N ARG A 199 -5.63 -16.98 0.15
CA ARG A 199 -6.54 -16.57 -0.92
C ARG A 199 -5.83 -15.87 -2.08
N MET A 200 -4.58 -15.50 -1.90
CA MET A 200 -3.80 -14.80 -2.92
C MET A 200 -2.35 -15.28 -2.92
N PHE A 201 -1.85 -15.51 -4.11
CA PHE A 201 -0.43 -15.72 -4.35
C PHE A 201 0.08 -14.56 -5.22
N GLN A 202 1.02 -13.79 -4.70
CA GLN A 202 1.75 -12.79 -5.48
C GLN A 202 3.03 -13.44 -5.99
N ILE A 203 3.08 -13.68 -7.29
CA ILE A 203 4.24 -14.31 -7.93
C ILE A 203 5.15 -13.22 -8.46
N THR A 204 6.44 -13.28 -8.08
CA THR A 204 7.49 -12.39 -8.58
C THR A 204 8.31 -13.15 -9.63
N ILE A 205 8.41 -12.56 -10.82
CA ILE A 205 9.10 -13.14 -11.99
C ILE A 205 10.33 -12.29 -12.29
#